data_6ab5255698556c1c01232ac004a0d0b7
#
_entry.id   6ab5255698556c1c01232ac004a0d0b7
#
_cell.length_a   1.000
_cell.length_b   1.000
_cell.length_c   1.000
_cell.angle_alpha   90.00
_cell.angle_beta   90.00
_cell.angle_gamma   90.00
#
_symmetry.space_group_name_H-M   'P 1'
#
loop_
_entity.id
_entity.type
_entity.pdbx_description
1 polymer ?
#
loop_
_entity_poly.entity_id
_entity_poly.type
_entity_poly.pdbx_seq_one_letter_code
_entity_poly.pdbx_strand_id
1 'polypeptide(L)'
;PDRRWDHYKRPYRQSYFQQAVWSLRKAPYLGVRPVNWNGRKMTGSAWRMTNAVESWTWPGCEGQKATVEVYSDAEFVALYCNDKPVGKKRTKKFRAIFKLPYRPGTLKAVALDKSGIALGETTLQTAGQKTRLHLAPEKTTLRADGQSLCFIPITLTDAAGIWKPCANAKVHLEIEGPAALQAL
;
A
#
# COMPACT_ATOMS: atom_id res chain seq x y z
N PRO A 1 14.39 15.33 11.38
CA PRO A 1 13.22 14.94 10.58
C PRO A 1 12.69 13.61 11.08
N ASP A 2 11.39 13.53 11.28
CA ASP A 2 10.74 12.31 11.74
C ASP A 2 10.88 11.23 10.66
N ARG A 3 11.67 10.21 10.91
CA ARG A 3 12.00 9.13 9.95
C ARG A 3 10.84 8.19 9.65
N ARG A 4 9.66 8.44 10.20
CA ARG A 4 8.42 7.70 9.92
C ARG A 4 7.72 8.16 8.63
N TRP A 5 8.14 9.31 8.11
CA TRP A 5 7.58 9.96 6.94
C TRP A 5 8.67 10.28 5.92
N ASP A 6 8.37 10.18 4.65
CA ASP A 6 9.26 10.71 3.62
C ASP A 6 9.22 12.26 3.63
N HIS A 7 10.10 12.89 2.86
CA HIS A 7 10.13 14.36 2.79
C HIS A 7 8.86 15.00 2.22
N TYR A 8 7.97 14.20 1.59
CA TYR A 8 6.63 14.63 1.16
C TYR A 8 5.55 14.29 2.20
N LYS A 9 5.93 13.99 3.44
CA LYS A 9 5.01 13.60 4.53
C LYS A 9 4.15 12.37 4.24
N ARG A 10 4.60 11.48 3.34
CA ARG A 10 3.95 10.19 3.12
C ARG A 10 4.50 9.17 4.12
N PRO A 11 3.66 8.33 4.70
CA PRO A 11 4.14 7.32 5.65
C PRO A 11 5.03 6.31 4.92
N TYR A 12 6.23 6.09 5.44
CA TYR A 12 7.01 4.95 5.00
C TYR A 12 6.27 3.66 5.34
N ARG A 13 6.39 2.64 4.50
CA ARG A 13 5.76 1.32 4.72
C ARG A 13 6.07 0.72 6.08
N GLN A 14 7.23 0.98 6.62
CA GLN A 14 7.60 0.57 7.98
C GLN A 14 6.84 1.32 9.08
N SER A 15 6.26 2.48 8.81
CA SER A 15 5.43 3.19 9.78
C SER A 15 4.15 2.42 10.10
N TYR A 16 3.63 1.63 9.17
CA TYR A 16 2.48 0.76 9.42
C TYR A 16 2.80 -0.35 10.43
N PHE A 17 4.04 -0.86 10.42
CA PHE A 17 4.50 -1.76 11.46
C PHE A 17 4.52 -1.06 12.83
N GLN A 18 5.04 0.16 12.91
CA GLN A 18 5.03 0.94 14.15
C GLN A 18 3.61 1.26 14.61
N GLN A 19 2.70 1.59 13.69
CA GLN A 19 1.29 1.81 14.02
C GLN A 19 0.65 0.55 14.63
N ALA A 20 1.00 -0.65 14.16
CA ALA A 20 0.55 -1.90 14.78
C ALA A 20 1.16 -2.09 16.17
N VAL A 21 2.46 -1.81 16.35
CA VAL A 21 3.14 -1.91 17.66
C VAL A 21 2.50 -1.01 18.70
N TRP A 22 2.04 0.17 18.30
CA TRP A 22 1.43 1.15 19.22
C TRP A 22 -0.10 1.10 19.22
N SER A 23 -0.69 0.06 18.62
CA SER A 23 -2.15 -0.13 18.56
C SER A 23 -2.91 1.10 18.04
N LEU A 24 -2.32 1.85 17.12
CA LEU A 24 -2.90 3.05 16.54
C LEU A 24 -3.97 2.74 15.49
N ARG A 25 -4.05 1.49 15.03
CA ARG A 25 -5.02 1.02 14.02
C ARG A 25 -5.65 -0.30 14.47
N LYS A 26 -6.97 -0.37 14.41
CA LYS A 26 -7.71 -1.64 14.58
C LYS A 26 -7.67 -2.49 13.30
N ALA A 27 -7.81 -1.84 12.14
CA ALA A 27 -7.69 -2.53 10.85
C ALA A 27 -6.22 -2.93 10.61
N PRO A 28 -5.94 -4.18 10.21
CA PRO A 28 -4.58 -4.63 9.95
C PRO A 28 -4.01 -3.92 8.72
N TYR A 29 -2.70 -3.63 8.71
CA TYR A 29 -2.02 -3.29 7.45
C TYR A 29 -1.92 -4.56 6.59
N LEU A 30 -2.21 -4.42 5.31
CA LEU A 30 -2.13 -5.51 4.34
C LEU A 30 -1.23 -5.06 3.18
N GLY A 31 -0.09 -5.70 3.04
CA GLY A 31 0.86 -5.39 1.98
C GLY A 31 1.32 -6.65 1.24
N VAL A 32 1.66 -6.48 -0.02
CA VAL A 32 2.13 -7.55 -0.89
C VAL A 32 3.51 -7.20 -1.42
N ARG A 33 4.45 -8.11 -1.30
CA ARG A 33 5.76 -7.93 -1.96
C ARG A 33 5.58 -7.96 -3.47
N PRO A 34 6.29 -7.12 -4.24
CA PRO A 34 6.19 -7.13 -5.69
C PRO A 34 6.31 -8.54 -6.27
N VAL A 35 5.23 -9.05 -6.87
CA VAL A 35 5.18 -10.42 -7.40
C VAL A 35 6.02 -10.53 -8.69
N ASN A 36 6.05 -9.46 -9.49
CA ASN A 36 6.83 -9.35 -10.71
C ASN A 36 8.35 -9.28 -10.49
N TRP A 37 8.80 -9.32 -9.24
CA TRP A 37 10.23 -9.22 -8.90
C TRP A 37 10.97 -10.55 -8.87
N ASN A 38 10.30 -11.63 -9.24
CA ASN A 38 10.84 -12.97 -9.54
C ASN A 38 12.19 -13.28 -8.91
N GLY A 39 12.20 -13.57 -7.60
CA GLY A 39 13.39 -14.06 -6.92
C GLY A 39 14.50 -13.03 -6.65
N ARG A 40 14.37 -11.78 -7.08
CA ARG A 40 15.32 -10.75 -6.68
C ARG A 40 15.29 -10.56 -5.18
N LYS A 41 16.44 -10.76 -4.54
CA LYS A 41 16.58 -10.51 -3.11
C LYS A 41 16.47 -9.00 -2.86
N MET A 42 15.60 -8.63 -1.94
CA MET A 42 15.60 -7.27 -1.42
C MET A 42 16.90 -7.06 -0.62
N THR A 43 17.69 -6.08 -1.01
CA THR A 43 18.77 -5.58 -0.15
C THR A 43 18.11 -4.85 1.03
N GLY A 44 18.08 -5.51 2.18
CA GLY A 44 17.64 -4.90 3.43
C GLY A 44 18.65 -3.85 3.88
N SER A 45 18.16 -2.78 4.47
CA SER A 45 18.96 -1.84 5.23
C SER A 45 18.27 -1.59 6.57
N ALA A 46 18.97 -0.97 7.52
CA ALA A 46 18.37 -0.58 8.79
C ALA A 46 17.10 0.28 8.63
N TRP A 47 16.92 0.87 7.45
CA TRP A 47 15.84 1.79 7.12
C TRP A 47 14.77 1.20 6.18
N ARG A 48 15.02 0.03 5.60
CA ARG A 48 14.11 -0.64 4.67
C ARG A 48 13.87 -2.07 5.13
N MET A 49 12.83 -2.27 5.90
CA MET A 49 12.44 -3.59 6.43
C MET A 49 11.63 -4.42 5.43
N THR A 50 10.94 -3.78 4.50
CA THR A 50 10.07 -4.44 3.52
C THR A 50 9.93 -3.63 2.24
N ASN A 51 9.65 -4.33 1.14
CA ASN A 51 9.23 -3.74 -0.13
C ASN A 51 7.74 -3.98 -0.42
N ALA A 52 6.99 -4.53 0.54
CA ALA A 52 5.56 -4.76 0.39
C ALA A 52 4.81 -3.46 0.12
N VAL A 53 3.82 -3.50 -0.77
CA VAL A 53 2.96 -2.38 -1.16
C VAL A 53 1.50 -2.75 -0.96
N GLU A 54 0.66 -1.75 -0.71
CA GLU A 54 -0.79 -1.90 -0.56
C GLU A 54 -1.45 -2.06 -1.94
N SER A 55 -1.13 -3.15 -2.63
CA SER A 55 -1.71 -3.46 -3.93
C SER A 55 -1.82 -4.96 -4.15
N TRP A 56 -2.92 -5.37 -4.78
CA TRP A 56 -3.15 -6.70 -5.31
C TRP A 56 -3.31 -6.67 -6.84
N THR A 57 -2.46 -5.84 -7.52
CA THR A 57 -2.48 -5.64 -8.98
C THR A 57 -1.12 -5.98 -9.57
N TRP A 58 -0.99 -7.20 -10.06
CA TRP A 58 0.27 -7.75 -10.60
C TRP A 58 0.00 -8.45 -11.95
N PRO A 59 -0.30 -7.70 -13.02
CA PRO A 59 -0.64 -8.27 -14.32
C PRO A 59 0.51 -9.13 -14.87
N GLY A 60 0.18 -10.28 -15.44
CA GLY A 60 1.15 -11.24 -15.98
C GLY A 60 1.88 -12.08 -14.92
N CYS A 61 1.45 -11.99 -13.65
CA CYS A 61 2.03 -12.78 -12.56
C CYS A 61 1.06 -13.85 -12.03
N GLU A 62 0.01 -14.16 -12.76
CA GLU A 62 -1.00 -15.16 -12.37
C GLU A 62 -0.34 -16.51 -12.09
N GLY A 63 -0.70 -17.12 -10.96
CA GLY A 63 -0.12 -18.38 -10.49
C GLY A 63 1.26 -18.26 -9.83
N GLN A 64 1.97 -17.15 -9.98
CA GLN A 64 3.25 -16.94 -9.33
C GLN A 64 3.08 -16.77 -7.81
N LYS A 65 4.13 -17.13 -7.06
CA LYS A 65 4.11 -17.07 -5.60
C LYS A 65 4.12 -15.62 -5.10
N ALA A 66 3.01 -15.19 -4.52
CA ALA A 66 2.90 -13.93 -3.81
C ALA A 66 3.27 -14.10 -2.33
N THR A 67 4.00 -13.13 -1.78
CA THR A 67 4.28 -13.01 -0.34
C THR A 67 3.50 -11.82 0.20
N VAL A 68 2.58 -12.12 1.12
CA VAL A 68 1.70 -11.15 1.78
C VAL A 68 2.17 -10.91 3.20
N GLU A 69 2.32 -9.66 3.57
CA GLU A 69 2.68 -9.22 4.90
C GLU A 69 1.48 -8.52 5.54
N VAL A 70 1.11 -8.97 6.72
CA VAL A 70 0.06 -8.33 7.51
C VAL A 70 0.66 -7.86 8.82
N TYR A 71 0.43 -6.59 9.17
CA TYR A 71 0.83 -6.03 10.46
C TYR A 71 -0.40 -5.70 11.29
N SER A 72 -0.43 -6.22 12.51
CA SER A 72 -1.52 -6.02 13.46
C SER A 72 -1.04 -6.30 14.88
N ASP A 73 -1.66 -5.64 15.85
CA ASP A 73 -1.57 -5.93 17.28
C ASP A 73 -2.48 -7.08 17.71
N ALA A 74 -3.40 -7.51 16.85
CA ALA A 74 -4.29 -8.65 17.09
C ALA A 74 -3.51 -9.96 17.26
N GLU A 75 -4.05 -10.89 18.04
CA GLU A 75 -3.38 -12.17 18.29
C GLU A 75 -3.33 -13.07 17.06
N PHE A 76 -4.38 -13.01 16.24
CA PHE A 76 -4.47 -13.78 15.00
C PHE A 76 -4.83 -12.89 13.82
N VAL A 77 -4.44 -13.34 12.64
CA VAL A 77 -4.86 -12.80 11.36
C VAL A 77 -5.36 -13.95 10.49
N ALA A 78 -6.56 -13.79 9.92
CA ALA A 78 -7.06 -14.64 8.85
C ALA A 78 -6.90 -13.94 7.51
N LEU A 79 -6.45 -14.66 6.49
CA LEU A 79 -6.30 -14.15 5.12
C LEU A 79 -7.25 -14.89 4.18
N TYR A 80 -7.90 -14.15 3.31
CA TYR A 80 -8.81 -14.64 2.28
C TYR A 80 -8.38 -14.11 0.92
N CYS A 81 -8.53 -14.94 -0.11
CA CYS A 81 -8.33 -14.56 -1.51
C CYS A 81 -9.57 -14.98 -2.30
N ASN A 82 -10.27 -14.01 -2.91
CA ASN A 82 -11.54 -14.23 -3.61
C ASN A 82 -12.54 -15.00 -2.72
N ASP A 83 -12.72 -14.53 -1.50
CA ASP A 83 -13.56 -15.08 -0.43
C ASP A 83 -13.20 -16.50 0.04
N LYS A 84 -12.17 -17.11 -0.55
CA LYS A 84 -11.67 -18.42 -0.12
C LYS A 84 -10.62 -18.25 0.98
N PRO A 85 -10.68 -19.01 2.08
CA PRO A 85 -9.71 -18.92 3.15
C PRO A 85 -8.34 -19.40 2.66
N VAL A 86 -7.31 -18.56 2.85
CA VAL A 86 -5.90 -18.91 2.62
C VAL A 86 -5.30 -19.52 3.88
N GLY A 87 -5.72 -19.02 5.05
CA GLY A 87 -5.31 -19.54 6.33
C GLY A 87 -5.42 -18.52 7.46
N LYS A 88 -5.27 -19.01 8.69
CA LYS A 88 -5.21 -18.22 9.91
C LYS A 88 -3.83 -18.39 10.54
N LYS A 89 -3.21 -17.29 10.99
CA LYS A 89 -1.91 -17.31 11.65
C LYS A 89 -1.91 -16.44 12.90
N ARG A 90 -1.19 -16.90 13.91
CA ARG A 90 -0.86 -16.07 15.06
C ARG A 90 0.15 -15.02 14.65
N THR A 91 -0.03 -13.79 15.08
CA THR A 91 0.94 -12.71 14.86
C THR A 91 2.19 -12.97 15.72
N LYS A 92 3.35 -12.82 15.09
CA LYS A 92 4.64 -12.88 15.78
C LYS A 92 5.32 -11.53 15.62
N LYS A 93 5.60 -10.86 16.74
CA LYS A 93 6.16 -9.50 16.73
C LYS A 93 5.33 -8.58 15.82
N PHE A 94 4.01 -8.54 16.03
CA PHE A 94 3.03 -7.72 15.27
C PHE A 94 2.97 -8.01 13.77
N ARG A 95 3.44 -9.16 13.31
CA ARG A 95 3.49 -9.53 11.90
C ARG A 95 3.03 -10.96 11.65
N ALA A 96 2.26 -11.14 10.57
CA ALA A 96 1.97 -12.44 9.97
C ALA A 96 2.38 -12.42 8.49
N ILE A 97 3.01 -13.49 8.00
CA ILE A 97 3.42 -13.63 6.60
C ILE A 97 2.71 -14.83 6.00
N PHE A 98 2.05 -14.57 4.85
CA PHE A 98 1.38 -15.60 4.07
C PHE A 98 2.06 -15.76 2.71
N LYS A 99 1.95 -16.96 2.14
CA LYS A 99 2.42 -17.28 0.80
C LYS A 99 1.31 -17.99 0.08
N LEU A 100 0.93 -17.49 -1.10
CA LEU A 100 -0.14 -18.06 -1.92
C LEU A 100 0.16 -17.79 -3.39
N PRO A 101 -0.40 -18.56 -4.33
CA PRO A 101 -0.36 -18.19 -5.73
C PRO A 101 -1.16 -16.91 -5.97
N TYR A 102 -0.59 -15.97 -6.74
CA TYR A 102 -1.30 -14.76 -7.12
C TYR A 102 -2.49 -15.11 -8.01
N ARG A 103 -3.64 -14.56 -7.67
CA ARG A 103 -4.88 -14.63 -8.45
C ARG A 103 -5.55 -13.26 -8.43
N PRO A 104 -5.88 -12.68 -9.59
CA PRO A 104 -6.65 -11.43 -9.64
C PRO A 104 -7.96 -11.54 -8.85
N GLY A 105 -8.44 -10.40 -8.37
CA GLY A 105 -9.66 -10.29 -7.56
C GLY A 105 -9.41 -9.59 -6.23
N THR A 106 -9.89 -10.18 -5.13
CA THR A 106 -9.81 -9.59 -3.79
C THR A 106 -8.82 -10.33 -2.89
N LEU A 107 -8.10 -9.58 -2.08
CA LEU A 107 -7.26 -10.09 -1.00
C LEU A 107 -7.69 -9.39 0.28
N LYS A 108 -8.20 -10.15 1.27
CA LYS A 108 -8.73 -9.60 2.51
C LYS A 108 -7.99 -10.19 3.72
N ALA A 109 -7.54 -9.32 4.62
CA ALA A 109 -6.99 -9.68 5.92
C ALA A 109 -7.94 -9.25 7.02
N VAL A 110 -8.22 -10.15 7.95
CA VAL A 110 -9.07 -9.92 9.12
C VAL A 110 -8.24 -10.11 10.37
N ALA A 111 -8.16 -9.08 11.21
CA ALA A 111 -7.56 -9.14 12.54
C ALA A 111 -8.54 -9.78 13.52
N LEU A 112 -8.10 -10.75 14.30
CA LEU A 112 -8.93 -11.53 15.22
C LEU A 112 -8.34 -11.51 16.63
N ASP A 113 -9.20 -11.43 17.62
CA ASP A 113 -8.82 -11.63 19.01
C ASP A 113 -8.60 -13.10 19.35
N LYS A 114 -8.35 -13.40 20.64
CA LYS A 114 -8.16 -14.76 21.17
C LYS A 114 -9.39 -15.65 20.96
N SER A 115 -10.58 -15.06 21.01
CA SER A 115 -11.87 -15.75 20.87
C SER A 115 -12.27 -15.92 19.40
N GLY A 116 -11.51 -15.35 18.47
CA GLY A 116 -11.80 -15.38 17.03
C GLY A 116 -12.76 -14.28 16.57
N ILE A 117 -13.05 -13.30 17.42
CA ILE A 117 -13.89 -12.14 17.06
C ILE A 117 -13.08 -11.19 16.21
N ALA A 118 -13.68 -10.69 15.12
CA ALA A 118 -13.06 -9.73 14.22
C ALA A 118 -12.90 -8.35 14.89
N LEU A 119 -11.69 -7.84 14.91
CA LEU A 119 -11.33 -6.52 15.42
C LEU A 119 -11.31 -5.45 14.33
N GLY A 120 -11.05 -5.87 13.09
CA GLY A 120 -10.99 -5.02 11.92
C GLY A 120 -10.51 -5.79 10.70
N GLU A 121 -10.73 -5.22 9.53
CA GLU A 121 -10.32 -5.84 8.27
C GLU A 121 -9.74 -4.83 7.28
N THR A 122 -8.97 -5.31 6.33
CA THR A 122 -8.44 -4.55 5.21
C THR A 122 -8.53 -5.39 3.96
N THR A 123 -9.02 -4.78 2.88
CA THR A 123 -9.17 -5.43 1.58
C THR A 123 -8.38 -4.69 0.52
N LEU A 124 -7.64 -5.44 -0.30
CA LEU A 124 -7.03 -4.98 -1.53
C LEU A 124 -7.76 -5.61 -2.72
N GLN A 125 -7.90 -4.84 -3.80
CA GLN A 125 -8.52 -5.31 -5.03
C GLN A 125 -7.54 -5.22 -6.19
N THR A 126 -7.69 -6.10 -7.16
CA THR A 126 -6.98 -5.99 -8.43
C THR A 126 -7.62 -4.91 -9.28
N ALA A 127 -6.80 -3.98 -9.77
CA ALA A 127 -7.26 -2.89 -10.62
C ALA A 127 -7.76 -3.41 -11.97
N GLY A 128 -8.77 -2.74 -12.50
CA GLY A 128 -9.29 -2.97 -13.85
C GLY A 128 -8.29 -2.59 -14.96
N GLN A 129 -8.65 -2.93 -16.19
CA GLN A 129 -7.74 -2.75 -17.35
C GLN A 129 -7.45 -1.30 -17.68
N LYS A 130 -8.49 -0.43 -17.69
CA LYS A 130 -8.34 0.99 -18.02
C LYS A 130 -7.43 1.69 -17.02
N THR A 131 -6.54 2.55 -17.52
CA THR A 131 -5.62 3.32 -16.67
C THR A 131 -6.02 4.79 -16.76
N ARG A 132 -6.01 5.47 -15.61
CA ARG A 132 -6.29 6.89 -15.47
C ARG A 132 -5.21 7.54 -14.62
N LEU A 133 -4.92 8.80 -14.90
CA LEU A 133 -4.19 9.66 -13.99
C LEU A 133 -5.10 10.06 -12.84
N HIS A 134 -4.60 9.95 -11.64
CA HIS A 134 -5.22 10.46 -10.43
C HIS A 134 -4.29 11.48 -9.80
N LEU A 135 -4.78 12.70 -9.64
CA LEU A 135 -4.09 13.80 -8.99
C LEU A 135 -4.74 14.06 -7.64
N ALA A 136 -3.92 14.14 -6.61
CA ALA A 136 -4.38 14.36 -5.23
C ALA A 136 -3.65 15.56 -4.61
N PRO A 137 -4.01 16.81 -4.96
CA PRO A 137 -3.36 17.97 -4.39
C PRO A 137 -3.56 18.02 -2.87
N GLU A 138 -2.50 18.34 -2.12
CA GLU A 138 -2.58 18.48 -0.66
C GLU A 138 -3.42 19.69 -0.24
N LYS A 139 -3.51 20.68 -1.12
CA LYS A 139 -4.26 21.93 -0.89
C LYS A 139 -4.99 22.32 -2.18
N THR A 140 -6.17 22.86 -2.02
CA THR A 140 -6.98 23.42 -3.13
C THR A 140 -6.77 24.92 -3.31
N THR A 141 -6.14 25.56 -2.34
CA THR A 141 -5.81 27.00 -2.36
C THR A 141 -4.40 27.23 -1.88
N LEU A 142 -3.68 28.14 -2.54
CA LEU A 142 -2.37 28.61 -2.17
C LEU A 142 -2.40 30.10 -1.92
N ARG A 143 -1.60 30.58 -0.99
CA ARG A 143 -1.36 32.02 -0.85
C ARG A 143 -0.40 32.49 -1.94
N ALA A 144 -0.66 33.65 -2.51
CA ALA A 144 0.23 34.30 -3.49
C ALA A 144 1.35 35.07 -2.76
N ASP A 145 2.12 34.38 -1.93
CA ASP A 145 3.18 34.96 -1.08
C ASP A 145 4.60 34.62 -1.59
N GLY A 146 4.70 33.95 -2.74
CA GLY A 146 5.97 33.53 -3.32
C GLY A 146 6.69 32.39 -2.57
N GLN A 147 6.11 31.89 -1.47
CA GLN A 147 6.72 30.85 -0.62
C GLN A 147 5.81 29.63 -0.40
N SER A 148 4.50 29.79 -0.58
CA SER A 148 3.54 28.69 -0.38
C SER A 148 3.72 27.62 -1.44
N LEU A 149 3.87 26.36 -0.99
CA LEU A 149 4.01 25.18 -1.85
C LEU A 149 2.78 24.28 -1.72
N CYS A 150 2.46 23.59 -2.82
CA CYS A 150 1.49 22.50 -2.85
C CYS A 150 2.14 21.27 -3.53
N PHE A 151 2.13 20.14 -2.84
CA PHE A 151 2.50 18.88 -3.45
C PHE A 151 1.27 18.23 -4.06
N ILE A 152 1.42 17.76 -5.30
CA ILE A 152 0.36 17.10 -6.06
C ILE A 152 0.84 15.68 -6.39
N PRO A 153 0.58 14.69 -5.53
CA PRO A 153 0.83 13.29 -5.88
C PRO A 153 0.09 12.90 -7.15
N ILE A 154 0.82 12.36 -8.11
CA ILE A 154 0.27 11.83 -9.36
C ILE A 154 0.41 10.32 -9.32
N THR A 155 -0.71 9.60 -9.46
CA THR A 155 -0.75 8.15 -9.44
C THR A 155 -1.51 7.60 -10.62
N LEU A 156 -1.13 6.40 -11.08
CA LEU A 156 -1.88 5.66 -12.08
C LEU A 156 -2.86 4.72 -11.38
N THR A 157 -4.14 4.92 -11.65
CA THR A 157 -5.23 4.11 -11.08
C THR A 157 -6.10 3.52 -12.18
N ASP A 158 -7.02 2.64 -11.82
CA ASP A 158 -8.12 2.27 -12.69
C ASP A 158 -9.30 3.26 -12.56
N ALA A 159 -10.43 2.90 -13.19
CA ALA A 159 -11.65 3.71 -13.15
C ALA A 159 -12.27 3.80 -11.74
N ALA A 160 -12.00 2.84 -10.87
CA ALA A 160 -12.46 2.79 -9.48
C ALA A 160 -11.46 3.43 -8.50
N GLY A 161 -10.36 4.01 -8.99
CA GLY A 161 -9.31 4.62 -8.16
C GLY A 161 -8.32 3.62 -7.57
N ILE A 162 -8.35 2.35 -7.99
CA ILE A 162 -7.43 1.33 -7.49
C ILE A 162 -6.05 1.52 -8.11
N TRP A 163 -5.04 1.64 -7.26
CA TRP A 163 -3.67 1.89 -7.68
C TRP A 163 -3.07 0.77 -8.51
N LYS A 164 -2.36 1.14 -9.59
CA LYS A 164 -1.68 0.25 -10.54
C LYS A 164 -0.15 0.39 -10.42
N PRO A 165 0.51 -0.29 -9.50
CA PRO A 165 1.94 -0.10 -9.21
C PRO A 165 2.87 -0.48 -10.37
N CYS A 166 2.39 -1.31 -11.30
CA CYS A 166 3.16 -1.76 -12.47
C CYS A 166 2.86 -0.95 -13.73
N ALA A 167 1.91 -0.01 -13.66
CA ALA A 167 1.60 0.83 -14.81
C ALA A 167 2.69 1.90 -15.00
N ASN A 168 2.99 2.19 -16.26
CA ASN A 168 3.92 3.26 -16.65
C ASN A 168 3.25 4.12 -17.72
N ALA A 169 3.35 5.44 -17.56
CA ALA A 169 2.84 6.40 -18.53
C ALA A 169 3.71 7.65 -18.52
N LYS A 170 3.91 8.23 -19.71
CA LYS A 170 4.50 9.55 -19.83
C LYS A 170 3.46 10.59 -19.43
N VAL A 171 3.81 11.47 -18.51
CA VAL A 171 2.95 12.54 -18.03
C VAL A 171 3.48 13.86 -18.55
N HIS A 172 2.60 14.69 -19.11
CA HIS A 172 2.86 16.09 -19.47
C HIS A 172 2.14 16.97 -18.46
N LEU A 173 2.82 18.00 -17.98
CA LEU A 173 2.31 18.95 -17.01
C LEU A 173 2.33 20.35 -17.59
N GLU A 174 1.17 21.00 -17.53
CA GLU A 174 1.02 22.42 -17.85
C GLU A 174 0.44 23.15 -16.65
N ILE A 175 0.90 24.36 -16.43
CA ILE A 175 0.42 25.23 -15.35
C ILE A 175 -0.06 26.52 -15.98
N GLU A 176 -1.31 26.85 -15.71
CA GLU A 176 -1.90 28.14 -16.09
C GLU A 176 -2.18 28.94 -14.82
N GLY A 177 -1.92 30.27 -14.88
CA GLY A 177 -2.16 31.19 -13.78
C GLY A 177 -0.90 31.56 -12.97
N PRO A 178 -1.05 32.27 -11.84
CA PRO A 178 0.05 32.85 -11.08
C PRO A 178 0.76 31.81 -10.19
N ALA A 179 1.24 30.73 -10.79
CA ALA A 179 1.99 29.67 -10.11
C ALA A 179 3.12 29.16 -11.02
N ALA A 180 4.14 28.59 -10.44
CA ALA A 180 5.25 27.99 -11.17
C ALA A 180 5.53 26.57 -10.67
N LEU A 181 5.91 25.67 -11.60
CA LEU A 181 6.38 24.33 -11.27
C LEU A 181 7.77 24.44 -10.66
N GLN A 182 7.93 23.98 -9.42
CA GLN A 182 9.21 24.04 -8.71
C GLN A 182 10.05 22.78 -8.96
N ALA A 183 9.42 21.59 -8.99
CA ALA A 183 10.08 20.31 -9.21
C ALA A 183 9.10 19.23 -9.68
N LEU A 184 9.63 18.20 -10.33
CA LEU A 184 8.97 16.95 -10.71
C LEU A 184 9.61 15.76 -10.01
#